data_8ad45fbcf1a9a2068e0583632138519b
#
_entry.id   8ad45fbcf1a9a2068e0583632138519b
#
_cell.length_a   1.000
_cell.length_b   1.000
_cell.length_c   1.000
_cell.angle_alpha   90.00
_cell.angle_beta   90.00
_cell.angle_gamma   90.00
#
_symmetry.space_group_name_H-M   'P 1'
#
loop_
_entity.id
_entity.type
_entity.pdbx_description
1 polymer ?
#
loop_
_entity_poly.entity_id
_entity_poly.type
_entity_poly.pdbx_seq_one_letter_code
_entity_poly.pdbx_strand_id
1 'polypeptide(L)'
;MKIKREFLICTAIFVLMASLPLFAIGASYGLEEPVNTDTSGVLSKVESSKSESKTEKAPSKTESKATSSEAKASESSQESLIEVSNSDKISADGRFKILDTSTNEVLTLTDEEFLIGAVAAEMPPSYEPEALKAQCVAAYTCYAKKRADERDNPHQELNGADFSADLSKKQIYLTPDRMKEDCGESYDEIYSKYKSIVEAVKGEVLTYKGELITCTYFAISSGKTDSFKDIFGKDLPYLTAVSSPYDAFAPNYKSEKAISAEDFKKAFEENSNTVNFSESADKWISDIKLTDSGSVKSIKIGGVEFSGSKVREILGLRSACFSVKYNKEFQFEVKGYGHNVGMSQYGANEMAKEGIGYKGILEHYYNVKI
;
A
#
# COMPACT_ATOMS: atom_id res chain seq x y z
N MET A 1 -15.83 30.14 3.21
CA MET A 1 -16.07 29.47 1.90
C MET A 1 -14.77 29.21 1.09
N LYS A 2 -13.68 29.96 1.28
CA LYS A 2 -12.36 29.71 0.67
C LYS A 2 -11.65 28.45 1.21
N ILE A 3 -11.67 28.21 2.50
CA ILE A 3 -11.03 27.07 3.18
C ILE A 3 -11.48 25.70 2.63
N LYS A 4 -12.78 25.56 2.29
CA LYS A 4 -13.28 24.28 1.72
C LYS A 4 -12.77 23.98 0.30
N ARG A 5 -12.38 24.98 -0.45
CA ARG A 5 -11.94 24.82 -1.85
C ARG A 5 -10.46 24.40 -1.92
N GLU A 6 -9.63 24.87 -1.03
CA GLU A 6 -8.21 24.51 -0.94
C GLU A 6 -8.03 23.13 -0.29
N PHE A 7 -8.87 22.78 0.68
CA PHE A 7 -8.95 21.43 1.23
C PHE A 7 -9.33 20.38 0.15
N LEU A 8 -10.21 20.75 -0.79
CA LEU A 8 -10.59 19.90 -1.91
C LEU A 8 -9.45 19.74 -2.93
N ILE A 9 -8.61 20.76 -3.10
CA ILE A 9 -7.45 20.72 -4.01
C ILE A 9 -6.35 19.83 -3.44
N CYS A 10 -6.03 19.94 -2.14
CA CYS A 10 -5.10 19.03 -1.48
C CYS A 10 -5.58 17.57 -1.53
N THR A 11 -6.88 17.33 -1.35
CA THR A 11 -7.46 15.98 -1.43
C THR A 11 -7.44 15.43 -2.87
N ALA A 12 -7.64 16.28 -3.88
CA ALA A 12 -7.59 15.88 -5.29
C ALA A 12 -6.16 15.56 -5.77
N ILE A 13 -5.15 16.30 -5.27
CA ILE A 13 -3.74 16.04 -5.55
C ILE A 13 -3.31 14.71 -4.90
N PHE A 14 -3.81 14.38 -3.72
CA PHE A 14 -3.50 13.15 -3.02
C PHE A 14 -4.06 11.89 -3.69
N VAL A 15 -5.22 11.98 -4.33
CA VAL A 15 -5.79 10.88 -5.15
C VAL A 15 -4.89 10.57 -6.36
N LEU A 16 -4.11 11.57 -6.85
CA LEU A 16 -3.13 11.37 -7.92
C LEU A 16 -1.81 10.76 -7.42
N MET A 17 -1.45 10.98 -6.14
CA MET A 17 -0.19 10.47 -5.55
C MET A 17 -0.23 9.01 -5.12
N ALA A 18 -1.40 8.47 -4.80
CA ALA A 18 -1.54 7.07 -4.39
C ALA A 18 -1.22 6.05 -5.50
N SER A 19 -0.64 6.46 -6.62
CA SER A 19 -0.36 5.57 -7.76
C SER A 19 0.99 4.84 -7.72
N LEU A 20 1.86 5.02 -6.71
CA LEU A 20 3.26 4.64 -6.83
C LEU A 20 3.97 3.91 -5.66
N PRO A 21 3.38 3.09 -4.79
CA PRO A 21 4.20 2.38 -3.79
C PRO A 21 4.71 1.00 -4.22
N LEU A 22 4.92 0.71 -5.52
CA LEU A 22 5.29 -0.64 -5.96
C LEU A 22 6.79 -0.94 -5.99
N PHE A 23 7.64 0.08 -6.17
CA PHE A 23 9.07 -0.14 -6.40
C PHE A 23 9.91 -0.39 -5.13
N ALA A 24 9.44 0.05 -3.98
CA ALA A 24 10.24 -0.02 -2.76
C ALA A 24 10.35 -1.42 -2.11
N ILE A 25 9.48 -2.36 -2.46
CA ILE A 25 9.43 -3.70 -1.83
C ILE A 25 10.17 -4.77 -2.66
N GLY A 26 10.21 -4.63 -3.99
CA GLY A 26 10.80 -5.62 -4.90
C GLY A 26 12.32 -5.78 -4.73
N ALA A 27 13.06 -4.69 -4.60
CA ALA A 27 14.51 -4.68 -4.54
C ALA A 27 15.10 -5.36 -3.28
N SER A 28 14.35 -5.36 -2.16
CA SER A 28 14.80 -5.96 -0.90
C SER A 28 14.65 -7.49 -0.82
N TYR A 29 14.03 -8.12 -1.81
CA TYR A 29 13.71 -9.56 -1.77
C TYR A 29 14.31 -10.39 -2.91
N GLY A 30 15.27 -9.83 -3.68
CA GLY A 30 15.93 -10.56 -4.77
C GLY A 30 15.00 -10.88 -5.94
N LEU A 31 13.98 -10.07 -6.17
CA LEU A 31 13.16 -10.12 -7.38
C LEU A 31 13.77 -9.18 -8.41
N GLU A 32 14.10 -9.68 -9.60
CA GLU A 32 14.70 -8.91 -10.68
C GLU A 32 13.87 -7.65 -11.02
N GLU A 33 14.54 -6.50 -11.17
CA GLU A 33 13.93 -5.22 -11.48
C GLU A 33 13.32 -5.18 -12.89
N PRO A 34 12.14 -4.59 -13.08
CA PRO A 34 11.64 -4.28 -14.41
C PRO A 34 12.18 -2.92 -14.89
N VAL A 35 12.65 -2.92 -16.11
CA VAL A 35 13.15 -1.76 -16.87
C VAL A 35 12.09 -0.66 -17.00
N ASN A 36 12.49 0.58 -16.71
CA ASN A 36 11.72 1.80 -16.75
C ASN A 36 11.31 2.17 -18.19
N THR A 37 10.03 2.39 -18.45
CA THR A 37 9.57 3.12 -19.64
C THR A 37 8.61 4.24 -19.25
N ASP A 38 9.03 5.46 -19.55
CA ASP A 38 8.25 6.68 -19.49
C ASP A 38 6.93 6.58 -20.29
N THR A 39 5.84 6.98 -19.67
CA THR A 39 4.65 7.43 -20.41
C THR A 39 4.05 8.65 -19.73
N SER A 40 4.46 9.81 -20.24
CA SER A 40 3.75 11.08 -20.06
C SER A 40 2.62 11.19 -21.09
N GLY A 41 1.42 11.56 -20.61
CA GLY A 41 0.41 12.22 -21.44
C GLY A 41 -0.89 11.44 -21.63
N VAL A 42 -1.96 11.93 -21.08
CA VAL A 42 -3.14 12.54 -21.71
C VAL A 42 -4.22 12.79 -20.64
N LEU A 43 -4.49 14.07 -20.42
CA LEU A 43 -5.67 14.56 -19.69
C LEU A 43 -6.87 14.60 -20.65
N SER A 44 -7.99 13.98 -20.30
CA SER A 44 -9.28 14.35 -20.84
C SER A 44 -10.34 14.48 -19.75
N LYS A 45 -11.04 15.62 -19.82
CA LYS A 45 -12.17 16.06 -18.98
C LYS A 45 -13.30 15.04 -18.93
N VAL A 46 -13.90 14.85 -17.76
CA VAL A 46 -15.26 14.32 -17.65
C VAL A 46 -16.08 15.22 -16.73
N GLU A 47 -17.20 15.67 -17.27
CA GLU A 47 -18.19 16.52 -16.61
C GLU A 47 -19.04 15.75 -15.61
N SER A 48 -19.49 16.48 -14.58
CA SER A 48 -20.30 15.97 -13.48
C SER A 48 -21.79 15.83 -13.86
N SER A 49 -22.41 14.70 -13.55
CA SER A 49 -23.86 14.59 -13.44
C SER A 49 -24.26 14.21 -12.02
N LYS A 50 -25.12 15.04 -11.42
CA LYS A 50 -25.80 14.81 -10.14
C LYS A 50 -26.89 13.75 -10.28
N SER A 51 -27.00 12.85 -9.31
CA SER A 51 -28.26 12.16 -9.01
C SER A 51 -28.44 12.04 -7.51
N GLU A 52 -29.63 12.41 -7.07
CA GLU A 52 -30.11 12.40 -5.68
C GLU A 52 -30.43 10.97 -5.22
N SER A 53 -30.11 10.62 -3.98
CA SER A 53 -30.53 9.37 -3.37
C SER A 53 -31.48 9.56 -2.21
N LYS A 54 -32.56 8.79 -2.25
CA LYS A 54 -33.57 8.67 -1.18
C LYS A 54 -33.05 7.73 -0.08
N THR A 55 -33.36 8.18 1.14
CA THR A 55 -33.13 7.48 2.41
C THR A 55 -34.17 6.36 2.61
N GLU A 56 -33.75 5.19 3.03
CA GLU A 56 -34.60 4.18 3.66
C GLU A 56 -33.99 3.63 4.95
N LYS A 57 -34.90 3.45 5.94
CA LYS A 57 -34.62 3.13 7.34
C LYS A 57 -34.35 1.64 7.56
N ALA A 58 -33.48 1.35 8.52
CA ALA A 58 -33.28 0.04 9.12
C ALA A 58 -34.41 -0.37 10.09
N PRO A 59 -34.63 -1.66 10.32
CA PRO A 59 -35.35 -2.16 11.49
C PRO A 59 -34.45 -2.88 12.48
N SER A 60 -34.90 -2.82 13.73
CA SER A 60 -34.33 -3.13 15.02
C SER A 60 -34.20 -4.62 15.37
N LYS A 61 -33.21 -4.88 16.24
CA LYS A 61 -33.07 -5.84 17.36
C LYS A 61 -33.91 -7.13 17.40
N THR A 62 -33.20 -8.24 17.62
CA THR A 62 -33.67 -9.30 18.52
C THR A 62 -32.49 -9.91 19.29
N GLU A 63 -32.59 -9.90 20.61
CA GLU A 63 -31.71 -10.58 21.55
C GLU A 63 -31.97 -12.11 21.55
N SER A 64 -30.95 -12.91 21.73
CA SER A 64 -31.11 -14.25 22.34
C SER A 64 -29.87 -14.67 23.11
N LYS A 65 -30.19 -15.23 24.25
CA LYS A 65 -29.45 -15.63 25.46
C LYS A 65 -28.40 -16.71 25.24
N ALA A 66 -27.36 -16.58 26.03
CA ALA A 66 -26.29 -17.54 26.25
C ALA A 66 -26.72 -18.90 26.77
N THR A 67 -25.96 -19.93 26.41
CA THR A 67 -25.78 -21.11 27.26
C THR A 67 -24.33 -21.59 27.18
N SER A 68 -23.72 -21.74 28.34
CA SER A 68 -22.36 -22.19 28.58
C SER A 68 -22.22 -23.71 28.35
N SER A 69 -21.12 -24.12 27.74
CA SER A 69 -20.55 -25.45 27.96
C SER A 69 -19.02 -25.38 27.89
N GLU A 70 -18.40 -25.65 29.03
CA GLU A 70 -16.96 -25.84 29.18
C GLU A 70 -16.51 -27.08 28.41
N ALA A 71 -15.48 -26.90 27.59
CA ALA A 71 -14.67 -28.01 27.11
C ALA A 71 -13.20 -27.64 27.26
N LYS A 72 -12.48 -28.35 28.12
CA LYS A 72 -11.02 -28.31 28.26
C LYS A 72 -10.38 -28.64 26.92
N ALA A 73 -9.56 -27.71 26.40
CA ALA A 73 -8.62 -27.96 25.33
C ALA A 73 -7.21 -27.64 25.84
N SER A 74 -6.32 -28.56 25.59
CA SER A 74 -4.94 -28.63 26.02
C SER A 74 -4.09 -27.48 25.44
N GLU A 75 -3.22 -26.92 26.29
CA GLU A 75 -2.17 -25.98 25.98
C GLU A 75 -1.18 -26.54 24.95
N SER A 76 -1.03 -25.78 23.85
CA SER A 76 0.19 -25.68 23.08
C SER A 76 0.04 -24.51 22.09
N SER A 77 -0.10 -23.31 22.59
CA SER A 77 0.02 -22.08 21.79
C SER A 77 1.33 -21.38 22.18
N GLN A 78 2.36 -21.56 21.35
CA GLN A 78 3.48 -20.63 21.34
C GLN A 78 2.94 -19.27 20.91
N GLU A 79 2.70 -18.38 21.85
CA GLU A 79 2.37 -16.98 21.61
C GLU A 79 3.53 -16.31 20.87
N SER A 80 3.29 -15.98 19.61
CA SER A 80 4.17 -15.11 18.84
C SER A 80 3.82 -13.66 19.17
N LEU A 81 4.52 -13.09 20.13
CA LEU A 81 4.40 -11.66 20.47
C LEU A 81 5.18 -10.85 19.45
N ILE A 82 4.51 -9.93 18.76
CA ILE A 82 5.16 -8.78 18.17
C ILE A 82 5.07 -7.67 19.21
N GLU A 83 6.20 -7.02 19.47
CA GLU A 83 6.30 -5.96 20.44
C GLU A 83 6.52 -4.63 19.72
N VAL A 84 5.86 -3.57 20.16
CA VAL A 84 6.31 -2.21 19.86
C VAL A 84 7.48 -1.94 20.78
N SER A 85 8.68 -1.89 20.22
CA SER A 85 9.90 -1.64 20.97
C SER A 85 10.47 -0.25 20.65
N ASN A 86 11.18 0.33 21.61
CA ASN A 86 11.94 1.56 21.37
C ASN A 86 13.16 1.27 20.50
N SER A 87 13.37 2.11 19.50
CA SER A 87 14.40 1.96 18.46
C SER A 87 15.81 2.25 18.89
N ASP A 88 16.10 2.51 20.18
CA ASP A 88 17.45 2.87 20.66
C ASP A 88 18.53 1.86 20.27
N LYS A 89 18.14 0.64 19.89
CA LYS A 89 19.01 -0.42 19.36
C LYS A 89 19.10 -0.45 17.83
N ILE A 90 18.29 0.37 17.11
CA ILE A 90 18.05 0.18 15.67
C ILE A 90 18.78 1.23 14.82
N SER A 91 19.20 2.34 15.42
CA SER A 91 19.89 3.42 14.71
C SER A 91 21.01 4.00 15.53
N ALA A 92 22.24 3.64 15.21
CA ALA A 92 23.43 4.19 15.88
C ALA A 92 23.64 5.70 15.61
N ASP A 93 23.06 6.25 14.53
CA ASP A 93 23.24 7.64 14.10
C ASP A 93 21.95 8.47 13.98
N GLY A 94 20.77 7.83 14.12
CA GLY A 94 19.47 8.52 14.02
C GLY A 94 19.22 9.17 12.66
N ARG A 95 19.79 8.64 11.56
CA ARG A 95 19.74 9.22 10.23
C ARG A 95 19.41 8.18 9.17
N PHE A 96 18.65 8.63 8.17
CA PHE A 96 18.44 7.93 6.91
C PHE A 96 19.23 8.60 5.78
N LYS A 97 19.75 7.79 4.87
CA LYS A 97 20.39 8.22 3.64
C LYS A 97 19.59 7.69 2.45
N ILE A 98 19.13 8.58 1.59
CA ILE A 98 18.32 8.25 0.41
C ILE A 98 19.09 8.63 -0.83
N LEU A 99 19.32 7.69 -1.74
CA LEU A 99 19.80 8.00 -3.09
C LEU A 99 18.61 8.50 -3.92
N ASP A 100 18.61 9.77 -4.27
CA ASP A 100 17.64 10.32 -5.22
C ASP A 100 18.03 9.89 -6.64
N THR A 101 17.25 9.00 -7.24
CA THR A 101 17.53 8.48 -8.59
C THR A 101 17.30 9.52 -9.68
N SER A 102 16.60 10.63 -9.40
CA SER A 102 16.40 11.71 -10.36
C SER A 102 17.61 12.64 -10.50
N THR A 103 18.40 12.79 -9.42
CA THR A 103 19.59 13.66 -9.37
C THR A 103 20.90 12.87 -9.21
N ASN A 104 20.81 11.62 -8.79
CA ASN A 104 21.92 10.75 -8.38
C ASN A 104 22.70 11.30 -7.16
N GLU A 105 22.02 12.07 -6.30
CA GLU A 105 22.57 12.64 -5.08
C GLU A 105 22.05 11.87 -3.85
N VAL A 106 22.87 11.79 -2.79
CA VAL A 106 22.48 11.17 -1.52
C VAL A 106 21.99 12.23 -0.54
N LEU A 107 20.69 12.20 -0.24
CA LEU A 107 20.06 13.03 0.77
C LEU A 107 20.21 12.37 2.14
N THR A 108 20.71 13.13 3.14
CA THR A 108 20.83 12.66 4.53
C THR A 108 19.87 13.42 5.43
N LEU A 109 18.97 12.71 6.11
CA LEU A 109 17.91 13.24 6.95
C LEU A 109 18.00 12.63 8.35
N THR A 110 17.56 13.36 9.37
CA THR A 110 17.26 12.76 10.67
C THR A 110 16.06 11.84 10.56
N ASP A 111 15.90 10.88 11.48
CA ASP A 111 14.73 9.98 11.52
C ASP A 111 13.42 10.79 11.55
N GLU A 112 13.39 11.91 12.30
CA GLU A 112 12.22 12.80 12.41
C GLU A 112 11.90 13.48 11.06
N GLU A 113 12.89 14.11 10.42
CA GLU A 113 12.72 14.76 9.11
C GLU A 113 12.23 13.77 8.06
N PHE A 114 12.85 12.58 8.03
CA PHE A 114 12.42 11.53 7.11
C PHE A 114 10.98 11.09 7.36
N LEU A 115 10.60 10.82 8.62
CA LEU A 115 9.26 10.32 8.93
C LEU A 115 8.17 11.34 8.65
N ILE A 116 8.41 12.63 8.88
CA ILE A 116 7.45 13.69 8.50
C ILE A 116 7.17 13.63 7.00
N GLY A 117 8.20 13.60 6.17
CA GLY A 117 8.03 13.51 4.71
C GLY A 117 7.49 12.16 4.24
N ALA A 118 7.86 11.06 4.90
CA ALA A 118 7.39 9.72 4.54
C ALA A 118 5.88 9.55 4.83
N VAL A 119 5.41 9.99 6.00
CA VAL A 119 3.97 9.94 6.31
C VAL A 119 3.18 10.87 5.40
N ALA A 120 3.71 12.06 5.11
CA ALA A 120 3.08 13.02 4.21
C ALA A 120 3.00 12.54 2.76
N ALA A 121 3.97 11.73 2.30
CA ALA A 121 3.94 11.12 0.97
C ALA A 121 2.87 10.01 0.85
N GLU A 122 2.53 9.35 1.96
CA GLU A 122 1.70 8.15 1.99
C GLU A 122 0.23 8.41 2.36
N MET A 123 -0.02 9.33 3.29
CA MET A 123 -1.37 9.58 3.81
C MET A 123 -1.72 11.07 3.83
N PRO A 124 -2.96 11.46 3.46
CA PRO A 124 -3.41 12.85 3.48
C PRO A 124 -3.52 13.39 4.91
N PRO A 125 -3.30 14.72 5.10
CA PRO A 125 -3.43 15.36 6.41
C PRO A 125 -4.85 15.32 6.97
N SER A 126 -5.85 14.99 6.15
CA SER A 126 -7.25 14.82 6.56
C SER A 126 -7.53 13.51 7.27
N TYR A 127 -6.59 12.56 7.28
CA TYR A 127 -6.76 11.30 8.00
C TYR A 127 -6.67 11.51 9.52
N GLU A 128 -7.31 10.60 10.25
CA GLU A 128 -7.34 10.62 11.71
C GLU A 128 -5.94 10.49 12.31
N PRO A 129 -5.65 11.17 13.43
CA PRO A 129 -4.34 11.12 14.06
C PRO A 129 -3.86 9.71 14.39
N GLU A 130 -4.75 8.81 14.82
CA GLU A 130 -4.38 7.43 15.15
C GLU A 130 -4.00 6.61 13.90
N ALA A 131 -4.63 6.87 12.75
CA ALA A 131 -4.20 6.26 11.49
C ALA A 131 -2.83 6.77 11.03
N LEU A 132 -2.58 8.08 11.16
CA LEU A 132 -1.28 8.68 10.84
C LEU A 132 -0.16 8.17 11.78
N LYS A 133 -0.45 7.94 13.07
CA LYS A 133 0.49 7.30 14.00
C LYS A 133 0.80 5.85 13.60
N ALA A 134 -0.24 5.07 13.25
CA ALA A 134 -0.04 3.70 12.76
C ALA A 134 0.83 3.67 11.50
N GLN A 135 0.58 4.58 10.55
CA GLN A 135 1.43 4.73 9.35
C GLN A 135 2.85 5.12 9.69
N CYS A 136 3.06 6.03 10.66
CA CYS A 136 4.39 6.46 11.09
C CYS A 136 5.20 5.28 11.65
N VAL A 137 4.62 4.49 12.57
CA VAL A 137 5.27 3.30 13.14
C VAL A 137 5.56 2.25 12.06
N ALA A 138 4.61 2.00 11.16
CA ALA A 138 4.79 1.07 10.05
C ALA A 138 5.89 1.54 9.09
N ALA A 139 5.92 2.81 8.70
CA ALA A 139 6.95 3.39 7.84
C ALA A 139 8.32 3.34 8.52
N TYR A 140 8.41 3.74 9.79
CA TYR A 140 9.67 3.68 10.52
C TYR A 140 10.21 2.25 10.59
N THR A 141 9.37 1.27 10.93
CA THR A 141 9.75 -0.15 10.94
C THR A 141 10.27 -0.61 9.58
N CYS A 142 9.55 -0.29 8.50
CA CYS A 142 9.92 -0.65 7.14
C CYS A 142 11.30 -0.11 6.75
N TYR A 143 11.50 1.19 6.93
CA TYR A 143 12.75 1.84 6.49
C TYR A 143 13.91 1.62 7.45
N ALA A 144 13.67 1.46 8.76
CA ALA A 144 14.71 1.03 9.70
C ALA A 144 15.22 -0.37 9.38
N LYS A 145 14.33 -1.29 8.96
CA LYS A 145 14.74 -2.61 8.50
C LYS A 145 15.59 -2.53 7.24
N LYS A 146 15.16 -1.76 6.22
CA LYS A 146 15.95 -1.56 4.99
C LYS A 146 17.33 -0.98 5.29
N ARG A 147 17.39 0.03 6.16
CA ARG A 147 18.64 0.64 6.63
C ARG A 147 19.55 -0.38 7.31
N ALA A 148 19.00 -1.22 8.17
CA ALA A 148 19.78 -2.26 8.83
C ALA A 148 20.31 -3.31 7.83
N ASP A 149 19.42 -3.83 6.97
CA ASP A 149 19.78 -4.84 5.97
C ASP A 149 20.85 -4.30 5.00
N GLU A 150 20.75 -3.03 4.55
CA GLU A 150 21.71 -2.40 3.66
C GLU A 150 23.06 -2.15 4.33
N ARG A 151 23.06 -1.69 5.60
CA ARG A 151 24.31 -1.44 6.32
C ARG A 151 25.06 -2.73 6.68
N ASP A 152 24.34 -3.83 6.85
CA ASP A 152 24.93 -5.16 7.06
C ASP A 152 25.48 -5.75 5.77
N ASN A 153 24.84 -5.49 4.62
CA ASN A 153 25.24 -5.99 3.30
C ASN A 153 25.15 -4.86 2.24
N PRO A 154 26.14 -3.95 2.20
CA PRO A 154 26.10 -2.77 1.34
C PRO A 154 26.10 -3.11 -0.16
N HIS A 155 25.18 -2.48 -0.91
CA HIS A 155 25.11 -2.54 -2.37
C HIS A 155 25.81 -1.32 -2.99
N GLN A 156 26.71 -1.53 -3.93
CA GLN A 156 27.50 -0.44 -4.55
C GLN A 156 26.65 0.57 -5.31
N GLU A 157 25.55 0.11 -5.91
CA GLU A 157 24.60 0.95 -6.67
C GLU A 157 23.85 1.98 -5.81
N LEU A 158 23.82 1.81 -4.48
CA LEU A 158 23.22 2.78 -3.58
C LEU A 158 24.15 3.92 -3.15
N ASN A 159 25.41 3.94 -3.60
CA ASN A 159 26.39 4.99 -3.29
C ASN A 159 26.50 5.31 -1.78
N GLY A 160 26.33 4.29 -0.91
CA GLY A 160 26.33 4.43 0.55
C GLY A 160 25.03 5.00 1.15
N ALA A 161 23.96 5.06 0.38
CA ALA A 161 22.62 5.31 0.89
C ALA A 161 22.01 4.03 1.46
N ASP A 162 20.97 4.18 2.32
CA ASP A 162 20.27 3.06 2.93
C ASP A 162 19.22 2.46 1.95
N PHE A 163 18.74 3.26 0.99
CA PHE A 163 17.83 2.89 -0.10
C PHE A 163 17.75 4.00 -1.15
N SER A 164 17.13 3.71 -2.30
CA SER A 164 16.92 4.67 -3.37
C SER A 164 15.45 4.99 -3.59
N ALA A 165 15.17 6.19 -4.12
CA ALA A 165 13.85 6.64 -4.56
C ALA A 165 13.96 7.75 -5.60
N ASP A 166 12.96 7.87 -6.47
CA ASP A 166 12.78 9.04 -7.32
C ASP A 166 11.99 10.11 -6.56
N LEU A 167 12.70 11.05 -5.94
CA LEU A 167 12.07 12.10 -5.13
C LEU A 167 11.28 13.11 -6.00
N SER A 168 11.56 13.21 -7.29
CA SER A 168 10.77 14.03 -8.22
C SER A 168 9.34 13.49 -8.39
N LYS A 169 9.14 12.19 -8.21
CA LYS A 169 7.83 11.50 -8.26
C LYS A 169 7.13 11.39 -6.90
N LYS A 170 7.66 12.05 -5.86
CA LYS A 170 7.13 12.01 -4.50
C LYS A 170 7.05 10.57 -3.94
N GLN A 171 7.95 9.71 -4.38
CA GLN A 171 8.04 8.34 -3.86
C GLN A 171 8.66 8.36 -2.48
N ILE A 172 8.08 7.59 -1.56
CA ILE A 172 8.56 7.32 -0.20
C ILE A 172 8.85 8.53 0.70
N TYR A 173 9.10 9.70 0.13
CA TYR A 173 9.43 10.92 0.87
C TYR A 173 8.95 12.16 0.12
N LEU A 174 8.19 13.02 0.80
CA LEU A 174 7.78 14.32 0.32
C LEU A 174 8.71 15.38 0.94
N THR A 175 9.52 16.04 0.11
CA THR A 175 10.42 17.10 0.60
C THR A 175 9.64 18.29 1.15
N PRO A 176 10.20 19.05 2.14
CA PRO A 176 9.53 20.23 2.68
C PRO A 176 9.15 21.27 1.61
N ASP A 177 10.02 21.50 0.63
CA ASP A 177 9.73 22.43 -0.46
C ASP A 177 8.56 21.97 -1.30
N ARG A 178 8.51 20.67 -1.62
CA ARG A 178 7.41 20.10 -2.37
C ARG A 178 6.11 20.08 -1.57
N MET A 179 6.17 19.81 -0.28
CA MET A 179 5.01 19.91 0.61
C MET A 179 4.49 21.35 0.66
N LYS A 180 5.40 22.35 0.67
CA LYS A 180 5.04 23.76 0.64
C LYS A 180 4.36 24.17 -0.67
N GLU A 181 4.87 23.70 -1.81
CA GLU A 181 4.23 23.89 -3.11
C GLU A 181 2.81 23.29 -3.14
N ASP A 182 2.63 22.07 -2.61
CA ASP A 182 1.36 21.37 -2.62
C ASP A 182 0.32 21.96 -1.65
N CYS A 183 0.76 22.43 -0.48
CA CYS A 183 -0.10 22.90 0.59
C CYS A 183 -0.32 24.42 0.58
N GLY A 184 0.55 25.19 -0.09
CA GLY A 184 0.44 26.64 -0.14
C GLY A 184 0.40 27.29 1.26
N GLU A 185 -0.61 28.13 1.49
CA GLU A 185 -0.81 28.82 2.78
C GLU A 185 -1.06 27.91 3.98
N SER A 186 -1.48 26.65 3.75
CA SER A 186 -1.75 25.67 4.80
C SER A 186 -0.50 24.86 5.21
N TYR A 187 0.67 25.16 4.64
CA TYR A 187 1.89 24.38 4.88
C TYR A 187 2.24 24.27 6.36
N ASP A 188 2.30 25.37 7.08
CA ASP A 188 2.75 25.39 8.48
C ASP A 188 1.81 24.58 9.40
N GLU A 189 0.51 24.64 9.17
CA GLU A 189 -0.49 23.85 9.89
C GLU A 189 -0.32 22.34 9.60
N ILE A 190 -0.22 21.99 8.33
CA ILE A 190 -0.10 20.60 7.88
C ILE A 190 1.24 20.00 8.34
N TYR A 191 2.34 20.72 8.17
CA TYR A 191 3.65 20.29 8.65
C TYR A 191 3.66 20.08 10.17
N SER A 192 3.08 21.01 10.92
CA SER A 192 2.96 20.90 12.39
C SER A 192 2.13 19.69 12.80
N LYS A 193 1.07 19.37 12.06
CA LYS A 193 0.28 18.16 12.29
C LYS A 193 1.13 16.90 12.13
N TYR A 194 1.82 16.73 11.00
CA TYR A 194 2.67 15.56 10.79
C TYR A 194 3.80 15.47 11.81
N LYS A 195 4.43 16.59 12.12
CA LYS A 195 5.46 16.65 13.16
C LYS A 195 4.95 16.16 14.52
N SER A 196 3.79 16.62 14.96
CA SER A 196 3.18 16.17 16.22
C SER A 196 2.85 14.67 16.23
N ILE A 197 2.45 14.11 15.09
CA ILE A 197 2.23 12.67 14.92
C ILE A 197 3.54 11.89 15.09
N VAL A 198 4.61 12.33 14.41
CA VAL A 198 5.94 11.70 14.49
C VAL A 198 6.50 11.75 15.92
N GLU A 199 6.40 12.92 16.57
CA GLU A 199 6.83 13.11 17.96
C GLU A 199 6.08 12.19 18.94
N ALA A 200 4.77 11.98 18.72
CA ALA A 200 3.93 11.16 19.60
C ALA A 200 4.28 9.66 19.59
N VAL A 201 4.91 9.16 18.50
CA VAL A 201 5.31 7.75 18.35
C VAL A 201 6.81 7.61 18.11
N LYS A 202 7.59 8.60 18.55
CA LYS A 202 9.03 8.67 18.33
C LYS A 202 9.74 7.40 18.82
N GLY A 203 10.48 6.75 17.92
CA GLY A 203 11.27 5.57 18.22
C GLY A 203 10.47 4.27 18.31
N GLU A 204 9.15 4.28 18.09
CA GLU A 204 8.35 3.06 18.10
C GLU A 204 8.50 2.31 16.78
N VAL A 205 8.76 1.00 16.87
CA VAL A 205 8.87 0.07 15.74
C VAL A 205 8.20 -1.26 16.06
N LEU A 206 7.84 -2.01 15.04
CA LEU A 206 7.27 -3.35 15.17
C LEU A 206 8.38 -4.40 15.08
N THR A 207 8.41 -5.31 16.04
CA THR A 207 9.35 -6.44 16.05
C THR A 207 8.60 -7.77 16.16
N TYR A 208 9.24 -8.82 15.67
CA TYR A 208 8.82 -10.21 15.86
C TYR A 208 10.02 -11.01 16.34
N LYS A 209 9.91 -11.62 17.52
CA LYS A 209 11.03 -12.35 18.18
C LYS A 209 12.30 -11.48 18.32
N GLY A 210 12.11 -10.18 18.60
CA GLY A 210 13.20 -9.23 18.80
C GLY A 210 13.80 -8.65 17.52
N GLU A 211 13.36 -9.09 16.33
CA GLU A 211 13.83 -8.58 15.04
C GLU A 211 12.79 -7.67 14.40
N LEU A 212 13.24 -6.63 13.66
CA LEU A 212 12.35 -5.77 12.89
C LEU A 212 11.53 -6.57 11.88
N ILE A 213 10.21 -6.36 11.86
CA ILE A 213 9.36 -7.04 10.89
C ILE A 213 9.47 -6.41 9.50
N THR A 214 9.14 -7.19 8.49
CA THR A 214 8.77 -6.66 7.17
C THR A 214 7.43 -5.97 7.29
N CYS A 215 7.41 -4.65 7.20
CA CYS A 215 6.19 -3.84 7.27
C CYS A 215 5.79 -3.41 5.87
N THR A 216 4.57 -3.77 5.46
CA THR A 216 4.00 -3.37 4.17
C THR A 216 2.66 -2.69 4.39
N TYR A 217 2.36 -1.68 3.59
CA TYR A 217 1.10 -0.93 3.62
C TYR A 217 0.71 -0.48 2.22
N PHE A 218 -0.54 -0.17 2.02
CA PHE A 218 -1.09 0.18 0.71
C PHE A 218 -2.40 0.96 0.87
N ALA A 219 -2.89 1.56 -0.21
CA ALA A 219 -3.96 2.55 -0.13
C ALA A 219 -5.32 1.96 0.28
N ILE A 220 -5.86 0.95 -0.45
CA ILE A 220 -7.23 0.44 -0.28
C ILE A 220 -7.24 -1.07 -0.53
N SER A 221 -7.71 -1.87 0.43
CA SER A 221 -7.83 -3.32 0.25
C SER A 221 -9.02 -3.70 -0.63
N SER A 222 -9.06 -4.95 -1.05
CA SER A 222 -10.22 -5.52 -1.74
C SER A 222 -11.40 -5.88 -0.80
N GLY A 223 -11.32 -5.49 0.49
CA GLY A 223 -12.24 -5.85 1.57
C GLY A 223 -11.65 -6.89 2.53
N LYS A 224 -10.57 -7.54 2.11
CA LYS A 224 -9.70 -8.45 2.88
C LYS A 224 -8.29 -8.33 2.33
N THR A 225 -7.27 -8.27 3.20
CA THR A 225 -5.88 -8.25 2.79
C THR A 225 -5.42 -9.65 2.34
N ASP A 226 -4.34 -9.72 1.58
CA ASP A 226 -3.69 -10.98 1.23
C ASP A 226 -2.56 -11.31 2.23
N SER A 227 -2.21 -12.60 2.34
CA SER A 227 -1.01 -12.99 3.04
C SER A 227 0.24 -12.66 2.22
N PHE A 228 1.36 -12.39 2.91
CA PHE A 228 2.65 -12.19 2.24
C PHE A 228 3.05 -13.42 1.42
N LYS A 229 2.72 -14.61 1.90
CA LYS A 229 2.96 -15.88 1.20
C LYS A 229 2.26 -15.97 -0.14
N ASP A 230 1.00 -15.53 -0.23
CA ASP A 230 0.22 -15.65 -1.44
C ASP A 230 0.70 -14.72 -2.55
N ILE A 231 1.21 -13.54 -2.19
CA ILE A 231 1.62 -12.50 -3.14
C ILE A 231 3.13 -12.55 -3.42
N PHE A 232 3.96 -12.75 -2.38
CA PHE A 232 5.43 -12.69 -2.47
C PHE A 232 6.13 -14.04 -2.27
N GLY A 233 5.38 -15.12 -2.00
CA GLY A 233 5.91 -16.49 -1.91
C GLY A 233 6.60 -16.85 -0.59
N LYS A 234 6.89 -15.90 0.31
CA LYS A 234 7.56 -16.13 1.59
C LYS A 234 6.55 -16.15 2.73
N ASP A 235 6.61 -17.14 3.59
CA ASP A 235 5.73 -17.23 4.77
C ASP A 235 6.24 -16.32 5.88
N LEU A 236 5.44 -15.29 6.22
CA LEU A 236 5.68 -14.39 7.33
C LEU A 236 4.47 -14.47 8.28
N PRO A 237 4.62 -15.04 9.48
CA PRO A 237 3.48 -15.35 10.35
C PRO A 237 2.71 -14.12 10.85
N TYR A 238 3.33 -12.95 10.76
CA TYR A 238 2.76 -11.66 11.13
C TYR A 238 2.11 -10.90 9.94
N LEU A 239 2.24 -11.39 8.70
CA LEU A 239 1.61 -10.82 7.50
C LEU A 239 0.63 -11.82 6.88
N THR A 240 -0.42 -12.11 7.63
CA THR A 240 -1.53 -12.98 7.21
C THR A 240 -2.68 -12.16 6.64
N ALA A 241 -3.63 -12.83 5.98
CA ALA A 241 -4.81 -12.17 5.44
C ALA A 241 -5.78 -11.78 6.56
N VAL A 242 -6.18 -10.51 6.64
CA VAL A 242 -7.13 -9.98 7.63
C VAL A 242 -8.29 -9.25 6.95
N SER A 243 -9.45 -9.22 7.63
CA SER A 243 -10.64 -8.53 7.14
C SER A 243 -10.44 -7.02 7.20
N SER A 244 -10.83 -6.32 6.14
CA SER A 244 -10.80 -4.85 6.07
C SER A 244 -12.05 -4.33 5.35
N PRO A 245 -13.25 -4.54 5.91
CA PRO A 245 -14.52 -4.35 5.21
C PRO A 245 -14.84 -2.89 4.92
N TYR A 246 -14.31 -1.95 5.69
CA TYR A 246 -14.51 -0.51 5.49
C TYR A 246 -13.95 -0.02 4.15
N ASP A 247 -12.95 -0.68 3.59
CA ASP A 247 -12.36 -0.33 2.30
C ASP A 247 -13.38 -0.32 1.15
N ALA A 248 -14.45 -1.11 1.27
CA ALA A 248 -15.52 -1.14 0.27
C ALA A 248 -16.26 0.21 0.12
N PHE A 249 -16.15 1.10 1.10
CA PHE A 249 -16.72 2.44 1.09
C PHE A 249 -15.73 3.52 0.61
N ALA A 250 -14.49 3.13 0.31
CA ALA A 250 -13.47 4.08 -0.15
C ALA A 250 -13.86 4.69 -1.50
N PRO A 251 -13.60 6.00 -1.70
CA PRO A 251 -13.71 6.60 -3.01
C PRO A 251 -12.86 5.83 -4.03
N ASN A 252 -13.46 5.52 -5.18
CA ASN A 252 -12.80 4.75 -6.24
C ASN A 252 -12.32 3.33 -5.80
N TYR A 253 -13.01 2.71 -4.82
CA TYR A 253 -12.79 1.32 -4.44
C TYR A 253 -12.86 0.37 -5.65
N LYS A 254 -13.78 0.64 -6.57
CA LYS A 254 -13.88 -0.06 -7.85
C LYS A 254 -13.35 0.83 -8.97
N SER A 255 -12.67 0.22 -9.91
CA SER A 255 -12.25 0.87 -11.15
C SER A 255 -12.37 -0.10 -12.31
N GLU A 256 -12.55 0.44 -13.51
CA GLU A 256 -12.66 -0.31 -14.75
C GLU A 256 -11.54 0.10 -15.71
N LYS A 257 -11.04 -0.84 -16.49
CA LYS A 257 -10.10 -0.58 -17.58
C LYS A 257 -10.44 -1.44 -18.78
N ALA A 258 -10.65 -0.79 -19.90
CA ALA A 258 -10.82 -1.44 -21.20
C ALA A 258 -9.48 -1.38 -21.97
N ILE A 259 -9.09 -2.49 -22.58
CA ILE A 259 -7.82 -2.61 -23.34
C ILE A 259 -8.13 -3.34 -24.63
N SER A 260 -7.75 -2.75 -25.77
CA SER A 260 -7.91 -3.39 -27.08
C SER A 260 -7.11 -4.71 -27.16
N ALA A 261 -7.52 -5.65 -28.01
CA ALA A 261 -6.78 -6.89 -28.21
C ALA A 261 -5.34 -6.63 -28.71
N GLU A 262 -5.16 -5.58 -29.51
CA GLU A 262 -3.86 -5.18 -30.04
C GLU A 262 -2.93 -4.66 -28.92
N ASP A 263 -3.41 -3.73 -28.10
CA ASP A 263 -2.62 -3.17 -26.97
C ASP A 263 -2.32 -4.22 -25.90
N PHE A 264 -3.30 -5.10 -25.62
CA PHE A 264 -3.12 -6.22 -24.71
C PHE A 264 -2.00 -7.17 -25.20
N LYS A 265 -2.07 -7.59 -26.45
CA LYS A 265 -1.05 -8.43 -27.09
C LYS A 265 0.32 -7.77 -27.01
N LYS A 266 0.42 -6.51 -27.46
CA LYS A 266 1.67 -5.73 -27.44
C LYS A 266 2.27 -5.67 -26.03
N ALA A 267 1.47 -5.34 -25.01
CA ALA A 267 1.94 -5.23 -23.63
C ALA A 267 2.56 -6.54 -23.12
N PHE A 268 1.99 -7.69 -23.45
CA PHE A 268 2.53 -8.97 -23.01
C PHE A 268 3.71 -9.46 -23.88
N GLU A 269 3.72 -9.18 -25.18
CA GLU A 269 4.87 -9.49 -26.06
C GLU A 269 6.13 -8.69 -25.66
N GLU A 270 5.99 -7.45 -25.19
CA GLU A 270 7.08 -6.64 -24.66
C GLU A 270 7.65 -7.17 -23.32
N ASN A 271 6.85 -7.93 -22.57
CA ASN A 271 7.22 -8.47 -21.27
C ASN A 271 7.58 -9.97 -21.27
N SER A 272 7.35 -10.68 -22.38
CA SER A 272 7.69 -12.11 -22.51
C SER A 272 7.77 -12.54 -23.96
N ASN A 273 8.88 -13.12 -24.34
CA ASN A 273 9.10 -13.66 -25.70
C ASN A 273 8.43 -15.03 -25.94
N THR A 274 7.74 -15.60 -24.95
CA THR A 274 7.17 -16.96 -25.00
C THR A 274 5.66 -16.98 -25.08
N VAL A 275 4.98 -15.83 -25.00
CA VAL A 275 3.52 -15.72 -25.16
C VAL A 275 3.11 -16.02 -26.60
N ASN A 276 2.01 -16.75 -26.76
CA ASN A 276 1.47 -17.12 -28.06
C ASN A 276 0.04 -16.60 -28.23
N PHE A 277 -0.15 -15.71 -29.17
CA PHE A 277 -1.44 -15.08 -29.50
C PHE A 277 -1.93 -15.48 -30.90
N SER A 278 -1.63 -16.71 -31.32
CA SER A 278 -2.09 -17.24 -32.62
C SER A 278 -3.59 -17.56 -32.66
N GLU A 279 -4.20 -17.83 -31.52
CA GLU A 279 -5.64 -18.06 -31.41
C GLU A 279 -6.43 -16.73 -31.33
N SER A 280 -7.77 -16.84 -31.38
CA SER A 280 -8.67 -15.69 -31.18
C SER A 280 -8.54 -15.12 -29.77
N ALA A 281 -8.72 -13.78 -29.62
CA ALA A 281 -8.44 -13.05 -28.40
C ALA A 281 -9.26 -13.52 -27.17
N ASP A 282 -10.44 -14.06 -27.37
CA ASP A 282 -11.29 -14.65 -26.34
C ASP A 282 -10.64 -15.88 -25.65
N LYS A 283 -9.62 -16.47 -26.27
CA LYS A 283 -8.89 -17.65 -25.76
C LYS A 283 -7.51 -17.31 -25.17
N TRP A 284 -7.09 -16.06 -25.22
CA TRP A 284 -5.75 -15.68 -24.75
C TRP A 284 -5.58 -15.78 -23.23
N ILE A 285 -6.67 -15.75 -22.46
CA ILE A 285 -6.66 -15.85 -21.00
C ILE A 285 -7.28 -17.17 -20.56
N SER A 286 -6.58 -17.88 -19.66
CA SER A 286 -7.06 -19.13 -19.06
C SER A 286 -6.50 -19.32 -17.64
N ASP A 287 -6.93 -20.39 -16.94
CA ASP A 287 -6.38 -20.88 -15.67
C ASP A 287 -6.20 -19.79 -14.58
N ILE A 288 -7.22 -18.96 -14.37
CA ILE A 288 -7.21 -17.94 -13.30
C ILE A 288 -7.36 -18.62 -11.95
N LYS A 289 -6.36 -18.45 -11.08
CA LYS A 289 -6.40 -18.89 -9.68
C LYS A 289 -6.42 -17.66 -8.77
N LEU A 290 -7.29 -17.68 -7.78
CA LEU A 290 -7.45 -16.58 -6.83
C LEU A 290 -6.87 -16.94 -5.46
N THR A 291 -6.50 -15.91 -4.69
CA THR A 291 -6.28 -16.00 -3.26
C THR A 291 -7.62 -16.02 -2.51
N ASP A 292 -7.59 -16.30 -1.21
CA ASP A 292 -8.78 -16.21 -0.34
C ASP A 292 -9.38 -14.80 -0.27
N SER A 293 -8.58 -13.77 -0.59
CA SER A 293 -8.99 -12.35 -0.61
C SER A 293 -9.53 -11.92 -1.97
N GLY A 294 -9.52 -12.81 -2.96
CA GLY A 294 -10.00 -12.57 -4.32
C GLY A 294 -8.99 -11.89 -5.25
N SER A 295 -7.73 -11.71 -4.83
CA SER A 295 -6.66 -11.29 -5.73
C SER A 295 -6.29 -12.43 -6.68
N VAL A 296 -5.90 -12.11 -7.90
CA VAL A 296 -5.38 -13.09 -8.86
C VAL A 296 -3.99 -13.54 -8.38
N LYS A 297 -3.91 -14.82 -7.99
CA LYS A 297 -2.64 -15.45 -7.58
C LYS A 297 -1.82 -15.84 -8.80
N SER A 298 -2.47 -16.50 -9.78
CA SER A 298 -1.87 -16.79 -11.08
C SER A 298 -2.93 -16.80 -12.17
N ILE A 299 -2.49 -16.54 -13.40
CA ILE A 299 -3.31 -16.49 -14.62
C ILE A 299 -2.43 -16.86 -15.81
N LYS A 300 -2.96 -17.66 -16.75
CA LYS A 300 -2.27 -17.91 -18.01
C LYS A 300 -2.69 -16.92 -19.07
N ILE A 301 -1.72 -16.34 -19.76
CA ILE A 301 -1.92 -15.40 -20.87
C ILE A 301 -1.03 -15.84 -22.03
N GLY A 302 -1.64 -16.10 -23.18
CA GLY A 302 -0.93 -16.65 -24.33
C GLY A 302 -0.18 -17.96 -24.02
N GLY A 303 -0.73 -18.80 -23.10
CA GLY A 303 -0.14 -20.05 -22.65
C GLY A 303 0.93 -19.93 -21.56
N VAL A 304 1.38 -18.72 -21.21
CA VAL A 304 2.39 -18.44 -20.18
C VAL A 304 1.72 -18.06 -18.85
N GLU A 305 2.21 -18.59 -17.74
CA GLU A 305 1.71 -18.25 -16.40
C GLU A 305 2.34 -16.95 -15.89
N PHE A 306 1.50 -16.01 -15.45
CA PHE A 306 1.87 -14.76 -14.78
C PHE A 306 1.24 -14.69 -13.41
N SER A 307 1.91 -14.00 -12.45
CA SER A 307 1.24 -13.59 -11.20
C SER A 307 0.27 -12.44 -11.47
N GLY A 308 -0.78 -12.31 -10.65
CA GLY A 308 -1.70 -11.18 -10.73
C GLY A 308 -0.99 -9.83 -10.51
N SER A 309 0.05 -9.81 -9.66
CA SER A 309 0.89 -8.62 -9.46
C SER A 309 1.63 -8.22 -10.74
N LYS A 310 2.16 -9.19 -11.49
CA LYS A 310 2.82 -8.91 -12.77
C LYS A 310 1.83 -8.44 -13.83
N VAL A 311 0.63 -9.01 -13.90
CA VAL A 311 -0.44 -8.53 -14.79
C VAL A 311 -0.86 -7.11 -14.43
N ARG A 312 -1.00 -6.82 -13.12
CA ARG A 312 -1.28 -5.47 -12.62
C ARG A 312 -0.23 -4.47 -13.10
N GLU A 313 1.04 -4.82 -13.01
CA GLU A 313 2.17 -3.99 -13.46
C GLU A 313 2.11 -3.74 -14.97
N ILE A 314 2.08 -4.81 -15.77
CA ILE A 314 2.07 -4.73 -17.24
C ILE A 314 0.90 -3.88 -17.75
N LEU A 315 -0.27 -4.07 -17.17
CA LEU A 315 -1.49 -3.41 -17.63
C LEU A 315 -1.81 -2.11 -16.88
N GLY A 316 -0.99 -1.70 -15.89
CA GLY A 316 -1.24 -0.51 -15.07
C GLY A 316 -2.58 -0.57 -14.35
N LEU A 317 -2.95 -1.74 -13.78
CA LEU A 317 -4.16 -1.90 -12.98
C LEU A 317 -3.93 -1.40 -11.55
N ARG A 318 -4.99 -0.96 -10.88
CA ARG A 318 -4.87 -0.44 -9.52
C ARG A 318 -4.50 -1.51 -8.48
N SER A 319 -4.98 -2.74 -8.66
CA SER A 319 -4.64 -3.87 -7.80
C SER A 319 -4.59 -5.18 -8.59
N ALA A 320 -4.14 -6.25 -7.95
CA ALA A 320 -4.24 -7.61 -8.47
C ALA A 320 -5.62 -8.27 -8.21
N CYS A 321 -6.53 -7.59 -7.48
CA CYS A 321 -7.88 -8.07 -7.29
C CYS A 321 -8.77 -7.62 -8.46
N PHE A 322 -8.72 -8.34 -9.55
CA PHE A 322 -9.47 -8.04 -10.76
C PHE A 322 -10.22 -9.25 -11.33
N SER A 323 -11.30 -8.97 -12.04
CA SER A 323 -11.92 -9.89 -13.00
C SER A 323 -11.72 -9.34 -14.42
N VAL A 324 -11.73 -10.23 -15.41
CA VAL A 324 -11.57 -9.84 -16.81
C VAL A 324 -12.59 -10.59 -17.68
N LYS A 325 -13.16 -9.87 -18.66
CA LYS A 325 -14.03 -10.42 -19.69
C LYS A 325 -13.56 -9.90 -21.05
N TYR A 326 -13.71 -10.72 -22.09
CA TYR A 326 -13.47 -10.29 -23.46
C TYR A 326 -14.81 -10.05 -24.18
N ASN A 327 -15.00 -8.84 -24.68
CA ASN A 327 -16.11 -8.46 -25.55
C ASN A 327 -15.63 -7.39 -26.52
N LYS A 328 -15.03 -7.82 -27.65
CA LYS A 328 -14.27 -7.00 -28.61
C LYS A 328 -12.99 -6.38 -28.03
N GLU A 329 -12.94 -6.14 -26.75
CA GLU A 329 -11.80 -5.68 -25.97
C GLU A 329 -11.76 -6.41 -24.62
N PHE A 330 -10.63 -6.38 -23.91
CA PHE A 330 -10.49 -6.90 -22.56
C PHE A 330 -11.01 -5.86 -21.56
N GLN A 331 -12.08 -6.21 -20.83
CA GLN A 331 -12.72 -5.37 -19.82
C GLN A 331 -12.33 -5.87 -18.44
N PHE A 332 -11.54 -5.08 -17.73
CA PHE A 332 -11.11 -5.36 -16.36
C PHE A 332 -11.97 -4.59 -15.36
N GLU A 333 -12.53 -5.31 -14.38
CA GLU A 333 -13.10 -4.74 -13.15
C GLU A 333 -12.10 -4.96 -12.02
N VAL A 334 -11.64 -3.91 -11.37
CA VAL A 334 -10.58 -3.96 -10.35
C VAL A 334 -11.12 -3.43 -9.03
N LYS A 335 -10.83 -4.13 -7.92
CA LYS A 335 -11.19 -3.70 -6.55
C LYS A 335 -9.94 -3.36 -5.76
N GLY A 336 -10.03 -2.28 -4.97
CA GLY A 336 -8.93 -1.83 -4.13
C GLY A 336 -7.83 -1.10 -4.89
N TYR A 337 -6.76 -0.75 -4.18
CA TYR A 337 -5.63 -0.02 -4.72
C TYR A 337 -4.34 -0.35 -3.95
N GLY A 338 -3.39 -0.96 -4.59
CA GLY A 338 -2.11 -1.40 -4.03
C GLY A 338 -1.90 -2.90 -4.16
N HIS A 339 -0.91 -3.41 -3.43
CA HIS A 339 -0.52 -4.84 -3.46
C HIS A 339 -1.34 -5.74 -2.51
N ASN A 340 -2.22 -5.17 -1.72
CA ASN A 340 -3.16 -5.85 -0.83
C ASN A 340 -2.54 -6.64 0.35
N VAL A 341 -1.28 -6.39 0.74
CA VAL A 341 -0.59 -7.10 1.85
C VAL A 341 -0.25 -6.14 2.98
N GLY A 342 -0.55 -6.48 4.24
CA GLY A 342 -0.31 -5.64 5.42
C GLY A 342 -1.38 -4.57 5.63
N MET A 343 -1.04 -3.35 6.05
CA MET A 343 -2.00 -2.34 6.46
C MET A 343 -2.65 -1.60 5.29
N SER A 344 -3.99 -1.64 5.23
CA SER A 344 -4.75 -0.72 4.39
C SER A 344 -4.79 0.66 5.02
N GLN A 345 -4.34 1.68 4.30
CA GLN A 345 -4.31 3.06 4.77
C GLN A 345 -5.73 3.62 4.97
N TYR A 346 -6.64 3.35 4.03
CA TYR A 346 -8.04 3.74 4.17
C TYR A 346 -8.72 2.96 5.31
N GLY A 347 -8.54 1.64 5.38
CA GLY A 347 -9.08 0.83 6.46
C GLY A 347 -8.59 1.26 7.84
N ALA A 348 -7.30 1.59 7.98
CA ALA A 348 -6.73 2.17 9.20
C ALA A 348 -7.41 3.48 9.60
N ASN A 349 -7.70 4.35 8.63
CA ASN A 349 -8.40 5.61 8.88
C ASN A 349 -9.84 5.39 9.36
N GLU A 350 -10.56 4.46 8.76
CA GLU A 350 -11.93 4.15 9.21
C GLU A 350 -11.95 3.50 10.61
N MET A 351 -10.98 2.62 10.92
CA MET A 351 -10.80 2.09 12.27
C MET A 351 -10.53 3.20 13.30
N ALA A 352 -9.71 4.18 12.93
CA ALA A 352 -9.45 5.34 13.79
C ALA A 352 -10.70 6.19 14.03
N LYS A 353 -11.56 6.38 13.04
CA LYS A 353 -12.87 7.05 13.19
C LYS A 353 -13.82 6.31 14.13
N GLU A 354 -13.72 4.98 14.20
CA GLU A 354 -14.43 4.15 15.17
C GLU A 354 -13.81 4.17 16.57
N GLY A 355 -12.76 4.99 16.79
CA GLY A 355 -12.10 5.16 18.08
C GLY A 355 -11.00 4.14 18.39
N ILE A 356 -10.55 3.36 17.39
CA ILE A 356 -9.46 2.41 17.58
C ILE A 356 -8.13 3.17 17.53
N GLY A 357 -7.32 3.06 18.59
CA GLY A 357 -6.00 3.66 18.68
C GLY A 357 -4.99 3.00 17.73
N TYR A 358 -3.89 3.69 17.41
CA TYR A 358 -2.87 3.22 16.47
C TYR A 358 -2.31 1.82 16.80
N LYS A 359 -2.17 1.47 18.08
CA LYS A 359 -1.74 0.13 18.49
C LYS A 359 -2.73 -0.94 18.04
N GLY A 360 -4.03 -0.74 18.30
CA GLY A 360 -5.07 -1.67 17.86
C GLY A 360 -5.16 -1.78 16.33
N ILE A 361 -4.89 -0.70 15.59
CA ILE A 361 -4.79 -0.72 14.13
C ILE A 361 -3.61 -1.59 13.67
N LEU A 362 -2.43 -1.41 14.27
CA LEU A 362 -1.25 -2.20 13.96
C LEU A 362 -1.42 -3.68 14.33
N GLU A 363 -2.01 -3.98 15.49
CA GLU A 363 -2.36 -5.34 15.91
C GLU A 363 -3.26 -6.04 14.89
N HIS A 364 -4.26 -5.31 14.39
CA HIS A 364 -5.19 -5.85 13.42
C HIS A 364 -4.51 -6.25 12.11
N TYR A 365 -3.70 -5.36 11.53
CA TYR A 365 -3.12 -5.59 10.20
C TYR A 365 -1.86 -6.45 10.20
N TYR A 366 -1.12 -6.47 11.29
CA TYR A 366 0.12 -7.26 11.39
C TYR A 366 -0.03 -8.49 12.29
N ASN A 367 -1.27 -8.86 12.63
CA ASN A 367 -1.61 -10.04 13.42
C ASN A 367 -0.74 -10.18 14.70
N VAL A 368 -0.69 -9.10 15.45
CA VAL A 368 0.16 -8.94 16.63
C VAL A 368 -0.68 -8.65 17.86
N LYS A 369 -0.17 -8.95 19.04
CA LYS A 369 -0.65 -8.41 20.31
C LYS A 369 0.39 -7.42 20.80
N ILE A 370 0.00 -6.19 21.08
CA ILE A 370 0.81 -5.12 21.63
C ILE A 370 0.52 -4.97 23.12
#